data_8f4a68b23b9866b572dfd81f353554bb
#
_entry.id   8f4a68b23b9866b572dfd81f353554bb
#
_cell.length_a   1.000
_cell.length_b   1.000
_cell.length_c   1.000
_cell.angle_alpha   90.00
_cell.angle_beta   90.00
_cell.angle_gamma   90.00
#
_symmetry.space_group_name_H-M   'P 1'
#
loop_
_entity.id
_entity.type
_entity.pdbx_description
1 polymer ?
#
loop_
_entity_poly.entity_id
_entity_poly.type
_entity_poly.pdbx_seq_one_letter_code
_entity_poly.pdbx_strand_id
1 'polypeptide(L)'
;CEQKLYYQDIIDSDLPFITVLIPMHNEEKVAHGVLDALLESNYPVEKFEVIPINDFSEDGTKEILEDYAVRYGNIHPLHRNSGERGKPAALNRAMEMAQGEIIVVFDADYLPGKGLLENLSTAFLDPEVGAVMGRVVPVNTKANFLTRLLDLERSGGYQVDQQARYNLNLIPQYGGTVGGYRKDLMMGTDGFNTKILAEDTELTYRLFCSGWKVLYANSAECYEEAPEAWHIRARQIARWSRGHNEVMFRYVWKLVKSKYLSFWQKLDGMFLLFIYMMPVILFFGLIDSILLFFLDEMDILEGWWVLLFLGAYNTFGNFAPFYQVGTANVIDGSRERILLLPYLAFNFYFYLWFITKGFFNALVDVLTRREAKWQKTERFRKEKPGGFT
;
A
#
# COMPACT_ATOMS: atom_id res chain seq x y z
N CYS A 1 10.02 -19.09 -3.85
CA CYS A 1 8.60 -18.79 -4.09
C CYS A 1 8.45 -18.53 -5.58
N GLU A 2 7.73 -19.39 -6.27
CA GLU A 2 7.47 -19.22 -7.70
C GLU A 2 6.29 -18.27 -7.88
N GLN A 3 6.46 -17.29 -8.73
CA GLN A 3 5.37 -16.52 -9.29
C GLN A 3 4.68 -17.42 -10.32
N LYS A 4 3.36 -17.62 -10.19
CA LYS A 4 2.60 -18.52 -11.07
C LYS A 4 2.27 -17.90 -12.43
N LEU A 5 2.50 -16.60 -12.60
CA LEU A 5 2.17 -15.87 -13.81
C LEU A 5 3.46 -15.24 -14.36
N TYR A 6 3.83 -15.63 -15.56
CA TYR A 6 4.99 -15.10 -16.28
C TYR A 6 4.52 -14.40 -17.54
N TYR A 7 4.81 -13.14 -17.64
CA TYR A 7 4.55 -12.33 -18.84
C TYR A 7 5.24 -12.88 -20.10
N GLN A 8 6.38 -13.54 -19.94
CA GLN A 8 7.18 -14.11 -21.05
C GLN A 8 6.41 -15.14 -21.91
N ASP A 9 5.35 -15.71 -21.38
CA ASP A 9 4.50 -16.67 -22.09
C ASP A 9 3.35 -16.00 -22.86
N ILE A 10 3.28 -14.66 -22.85
CA ILE A 10 2.20 -13.87 -23.46
C ILE A 10 2.71 -13.19 -24.72
N ILE A 11 1.93 -13.28 -25.78
CA ILE A 11 2.18 -12.57 -27.03
C ILE A 11 1.64 -11.13 -26.88
N ASP A 12 2.35 -10.13 -27.40
CA ASP A 12 1.96 -8.71 -27.30
C ASP A 12 0.53 -8.43 -27.80
N SER A 13 0.02 -9.22 -28.75
CA SER A 13 -1.37 -9.11 -29.25
C SER A 13 -2.41 -9.41 -28.18
N ASP A 14 -2.07 -10.24 -27.18
CA ASP A 14 -2.98 -10.71 -26.13
C ASP A 14 -2.98 -9.79 -24.90
N LEU A 15 -2.07 -8.82 -24.86
CA LEU A 15 -2.04 -7.82 -23.80
C LEU A 15 -3.28 -6.92 -23.84
N PRO A 16 -3.95 -6.65 -22.68
CA PRO A 16 -5.11 -5.77 -22.63
C PRO A 16 -4.73 -4.31 -22.86
N PHE A 17 -5.69 -3.48 -23.27
CA PHE A 17 -5.49 -2.02 -23.27
C PHE A 17 -5.56 -1.49 -21.84
N ILE A 18 -4.53 -0.75 -21.40
CA ILE A 18 -4.38 -0.22 -20.03
C ILE A 18 -4.58 1.29 -20.02
N THR A 19 -5.32 1.81 -19.05
CA THR A 19 -5.29 3.23 -18.69
C THR A 19 -4.55 3.41 -17.37
N VAL A 20 -3.47 4.19 -17.41
CA VAL A 20 -2.70 4.58 -16.22
C VAL A 20 -3.24 5.89 -15.66
N LEU A 21 -3.66 5.90 -14.40
CA LEU A 21 -4.18 7.07 -13.68
C LEU A 21 -3.16 7.57 -12.66
N ILE A 22 -2.83 8.86 -12.69
CA ILE A 22 -1.84 9.46 -11.79
C ILE A 22 -2.42 10.75 -11.20
N PRO A 23 -3.03 10.69 -9.99
CA PRO A 23 -3.52 11.89 -9.32
C PRO A 23 -2.36 12.76 -8.82
N MET A 24 -2.40 14.05 -9.16
CA MET A 24 -1.36 15.04 -8.86
C MET A 24 -1.97 16.29 -8.22
N HIS A 25 -1.40 16.72 -7.10
CA HIS A 25 -1.72 17.98 -6.44
C HIS A 25 -0.45 18.68 -5.99
N ASN A 26 -0.02 19.73 -6.68
CA ASN A 26 1.25 20.42 -6.47
C ASN A 26 2.46 19.46 -6.52
N GLU A 27 2.62 18.76 -7.64
CA GLU A 27 3.65 17.71 -7.83
C GLU A 27 4.68 18.09 -8.92
N GLU A 28 4.90 19.40 -9.17
CA GLU A 28 5.86 19.90 -10.20
C GLU A 28 7.25 19.27 -10.09
N LYS A 29 7.69 18.93 -8.86
CA LYS A 29 9.03 18.36 -8.58
C LYS A 29 9.20 16.92 -9.02
N VAL A 30 8.11 16.16 -9.13
CA VAL A 30 8.15 14.71 -9.37
C VAL A 30 7.40 14.27 -10.62
N ALA A 31 6.53 15.11 -11.18
CA ALA A 31 5.69 14.80 -12.33
C ALA A 31 6.48 14.28 -13.54
N HIS A 32 7.64 14.89 -13.85
CA HIS A 32 8.52 14.42 -14.93
C HIS A 32 8.97 12.97 -14.72
N GLY A 33 9.35 12.62 -13.48
CA GLY A 33 9.91 11.31 -13.18
C GLY A 33 8.96 10.16 -13.46
N VAL A 34 7.68 10.25 -13.02
CA VAL A 34 6.69 9.20 -13.25
C VAL A 34 6.30 9.10 -14.73
N LEU A 35 6.19 10.23 -15.43
CA LEU A 35 5.83 10.25 -16.85
C LEU A 35 6.96 9.69 -17.72
N ASP A 36 8.22 10.09 -17.46
CA ASP A 36 9.38 9.56 -18.17
C ASP A 36 9.53 8.04 -17.94
N ALA A 37 9.35 7.56 -16.68
CA ALA A 37 9.43 6.14 -16.38
C ALA A 37 8.35 5.30 -17.09
N LEU A 38 7.14 5.83 -17.26
CA LEU A 38 6.07 5.17 -18.02
C LEU A 38 6.36 5.14 -19.52
N LEU A 39 6.93 6.22 -20.07
CA LEU A 39 7.33 6.27 -21.48
C LEU A 39 8.49 5.33 -21.81
N GLU A 40 9.31 4.96 -20.80
CA GLU A 40 10.36 3.95 -20.92
C GLU A 40 9.87 2.49 -20.70
N SER A 41 8.57 2.30 -20.45
CA SER A 41 7.99 0.96 -20.26
C SER A 41 8.15 0.09 -21.49
N ASN A 42 8.35 -1.22 -21.29
CA ASN A 42 8.35 -2.19 -22.37
C ASN A 42 6.95 -2.47 -22.95
N TYR A 43 5.87 -2.01 -22.27
CA TYR A 43 4.50 -2.20 -22.73
C TYR A 43 4.27 -1.51 -24.07
N PRO A 44 3.60 -2.16 -25.06
CA PRO A 44 3.38 -1.55 -26.37
C PRO A 44 2.65 -0.20 -26.26
N VAL A 45 3.23 0.84 -26.87
CA VAL A 45 2.73 2.21 -26.71
C VAL A 45 1.29 2.40 -27.21
N GLU A 46 0.88 1.58 -28.19
CA GLU A 46 -0.48 1.53 -28.73
C GLU A 46 -1.47 0.77 -27.82
N LYS A 47 -0.97 0.12 -26.76
CA LYS A 47 -1.76 -0.68 -25.81
C LYS A 47 -1.95 0.00 -24.46
N PHE A 48 -1.46 1.23 -24.29
CA PHE A 48 -1.74 1.99 -23.06
C PHE A 48 -1.88 3.49 -23.29
N GLU A 49 -2.66 4.10 -22.44
CA GLU A 49 -2.75 5.56 -22.29
C GLU A 49 -2.44 5.97 -20.87
N VAL A 50 -2.01 7.21 -20.68
CA VAL A 50 -1.75 7.83 -19.37
C VAL A 50 -2.68 9.02 -19.19
N ILE A 51 -3.44 9.03 -18.12
CA ILE A 51 -4.26 10.16 -17.69
C ILE A 51 -3.68 10.73 -16.40
N PRO A 52 -2.71 11.65 -16.48
CA PRO A 52 -2.27 12.40 -15.31
C PRO A 52 -3.37 13.41 -14.94
N ILE A 53 -3.71 13.45 -13.64
CA ILE A 53 -4.87 14.19 -13.13
C ILE A 53 -4.38 15.36 -12.30
N ASN A 54 -4.42 16.56 -12.84
CA ASN A 54 -4.14 17.78 -12.08
C ASN A 54 -5.34 18.12 -11.20
N ASP A 55 -5.25 17.81 -9.90
CA ASP A 55 -6.31 18.01 -8.92
C ASP A 55 -6.09 19.30 -8.13
N PHE A 56 -6.53 20.42 -8.66
CA PHE A 56 -6.44 21.77 -8.04
C PHE A 56 -5.01 22.20 -7.70
N SER A 57 -4.00 21.92 -8.57
CA SER A 57 -2.64 22.41 -8.35
C SER A 57 -2.54 23.92 -8.59
N GLU A 58 -1.64 24.57 -7.82
CA GLU A 58 -1.33 25.98 -7.86
C GLU A 58 0.14 26.24 -8.27
N ASP A 59 0.91 25.16 -8.51
CA ASP A 59 2.31 25.18 -8.97
C ASP A 59 2.42 24.87 -10.47
N GLY A 60 3.63 24.63 -10.97
CA GLY A 60 3.92 24.31 -12.39
C GLY A 60 3.45 22.92 -12.85
N THR A 61 2.67 22.18 -12.05
CA THR A 61 2.19 20.84 -12.43
C THR A 61 1.39 20.87 -13.73
N LYS A 62 0.50 21.84 -13.91
CA LYS A 62 -0.37 21.92 -15.09
C LYS A 62 0.45 22.07 -16.37
N GLU A 63 1.39 23.00 -16.39
CA GLU A 63 2.24 23.34 -17.53
C GLU A 63 3.10 22.12 -17.95
N ILE A 64 3.59 21.37 -16.98
CA ILE A 64 4.34 20.12 -17.23
C ILE A 64 3.45 19.10 -17.94
N LEU A 65 2.22 18.88 -17.47
CA LEU A 65 1.31 17.90 -18.05
C LEU A 65 0.89 18.27 -19.48
N GLU A 66 0.65 19.56 -19.74
CA GLU A 66 0.31 20.04 -21.07
C GLU A 66 1.48 19.87 -22.05
N ASP A 67 2.73 20.12 -21.61
CA ASP A 67 3.93 19.90 -22.42
C ASP A 67 4.10 18.42 -22.82
N TYR A 68 3.85 17.49 -21.89
CA TYR A 68 3.88 16.05 -22.21
C TYR A 68 2.75 15.67 -23.19
N ALA A 69 1.56 16.18 -23.03
CA ALA A 69 0.44 15.89 -23.95
C ALA A 69 0.70 16.36 -25.39
N VAL A 70 1.40 17.48 -25.56
CA VAL A 70 1.79 17.96 -26.90
C VAL A 70 2.85 17.03 -27.54
N ARG A 71 3.76 16.45 -26.73
CA ARG A 71 4.85 15.62 -27.23
C ARG A 71 4.47 14.14 -27.43
N TYR A 72 3.52 13.63 -26.65
CA TYR A 72 3.20 12.21 -26.62
C TYR A 72 1.69 11.97 -26.79
N GLY A 73 1.34 11.28 -27.88
CA GLY A 73 -0.07 11.08 -28.28
C GLY A 73 -0.88 10.15 -27.36
N ASN A 74 -0.23 9.43 -26.44
CA ASN A 74 -0.87 8.55 -25.46
C ASN A 74 -0.97 9.17 -24.05
N ILE A 75 -0.68 10.47 -23.88
CA ILE A 75 -0.82 11.19 -22.62
C ILE A 75 -1.98 12.20 -22.73
N HIS A 76 -3.01 12.03 -21.89
CA HIS A 76 -4.25 12.78 -21.91
C HIS A 76 -4.54 13.45 -20.56
N PRO A 77 -4.01 14.63 -20.25
CA PRO A 77 -4.18 15.27 -18.94
C PRO A 77 -5.63 15.59 -18.63
N LEU A 78 -6.05 15.34 -17.39
CA LEU A 78 -7.31 15.81 -16.85
C LEU A 78 -7.06 16.92 -15.83
N HIS A 79 -7.57 18.14 -16.11
CA HIS A 79 -7.47 19.27 -15.18
C HIS A 79 -8.79 19.46 -14.43
N ARG A 80 -8.74 19.35 -13.09
CA ARG A 80 -9.90 19.52 -12.21
C ARG A 80 -9.80 20.83 -11.44
N ASN A 81 -10.78 21.70 -11.65
CA ASN A 81 -10.90 23.01 -10.97
C ASN A 81 -12.21 23.14 -10.18
N SER A 82 -13.04 22.07 -10.17
CA SER A 82 -14.34 22.04 -9.48
C SER A 82 -14.66 20.62 -8.99
N GLY A 83 -15.59 20.53 -8.06
CA GLY A 83 -16.03 19.26 -7.47
C GLY A 83 -15.29 18.90 -6.19
N GLU A 84 -15.49 17.67 -5.71
CA GLU A 84 -14.85 17.13 -4.53
C GLU A 84 -13.34 16.95 -4.74
N ARG A 85 -12.52 17.41 -3.77
CA ARG A 85 -11.05 17.30 -3.81
C ARG A 85 -10.58 15.95 -3.28
N GLY A 86 -9.42 15.52 -3.73
CA GLY A 86 -8.71 14.35 -3.19
C GLY A 86 -8.60 13.19 -4.17
N LYS A 87 -7.64 12.31 -3.87
CA LYS A 87 -7.23 11.19 -4.73
C LYS A 87 -8.40 10.32 -5.20
N PRO A 88 -9.31 9.82 -4.33
CA PRO A 88 -10.42 8.98 -4.78
C PRO A 88 -11.36 9.69 -5.76
N ALA A 89 -11.70 10.96 -5.50
CA ALA A 89 -12.57 11.74 -6.38
C ALA A 89 -11.89 12.04 -7.74
N ALA A 90 -10.58 12.31 -7.72
CA ALA A 90 -9.78 12.50 -8.92
C ALA A 90 -9.74 11.23 -9.78
N LEU A 91 -9.47 10.08 -9.15
CA LEU A 91 -9.45 8.78 -9.82
C LEU A 91 -10.80 8.41 -10.41
N ASN A 92 -11.90 8.59 -9.68
CA ASN A 92 -13.25 8.31 -10.16
C ASN A 92 -13.58 9.15 -11.40
N ARG A 93 -13.24 10.44 -11.39
CA ARG A 93 -13.47 11.31 -12.55
C ARG A 93 -12.64 10.89 -13.77
N ALA A 94 -11.39 10.50 -13.58
CA ALA A 94 -10.53 10.04 -14.67
C ALA A 94 -10.97 8.68 -15.25
N MET A 95 -11.50 7.77 -14.42
CA MET A 95 -12.03 6.48 -14.89
C MET A 95 -13.17 6.64 -15.91
N GLU A 96 -13.97 7.71 -15.84
CA GLU A 96 -15.03 7.99 -16.82
C GLU A 96 -14.46 8.22 -18.23
N MET A 97 -13.24 8.75 -18.33
CA MET A 97 -12.55 9.06 -19.59
C MET A 97 -11.67 7.90 -20.08
N ALA A 98 -11.27 7.01 -19.17
CA ALA A 98 -10.38 5.91 -19.46
C ALA A 98 -10.92 4.99 -20.55
N GLN A 99 -10.07 4.61 -21.52
CA GLN A 99 -10.42 3.68 -22.60
C GLN A 99 -10.02 2.25 -22.27
N GLY A 100 -9.04 2.07 -21.35
CA GLY A 100 -8.50 0.76 -20.99
C GLY A 100 -9.50 -0.14 -20.26
N GLU A 101 -9.42 -1.43 -20.55
CA GLU A 101 -10.12 -2.47 -19.80
C GLU A 101 -9.58 -2.60 -18.38
N ILE A 102 -8.29 -2.28 -18.22
CA ILE A 102 -7.56 -2.31 -16.96
C ILE A 102 -7.15 -0.89 -16.58
N ILE A 103 -7.48 -0.52 -15.36
CA ILE A 103 -7.02 0.73 -14.75
C ILE A 103 -5.82 0.43 -13.88
N VAL A 104 -4.71 1.14 -14.07
CA VAL A 104 -3.53 1.06 -13.21
C VAL A 104 -3.33 2.41 -12.52
N VAL A 105 -3.06 2.40 -11.22
CA VAL A 105 -2.92 3.63 -10.41
C VAL A 105 -1.49 3.75 -9.88
N PHE A 106 -0.89 4.93 -10.11
CA PHE A 106 0.38 5.32 -9.47
C PHE A 106 0.22 6.65 -8.73
N ASP A 107 0.93 6.79 -7.62
CA ASP A 107 1.14 8.11 -7.02
C ASP A 107 2.22 8.88 -7.82
N ALA A 108 2.20 10.20 -7.80
CA ALA A 108 3.04 11.05 -8.63
C ALA A 108 4.56 10.92 -8.36
N ASP A 109 4.95 10.47 -7.17
CA ASP A 109 6.34 10.29 -6.75
C ASP A 109 6.90 8.87 -7.00
N TYR A 110 6.11 8.01 -7.61
CA TYR A 110 6.48 6.63 -7.93
C TYR A 110 7.15 6.53 -9.30
N LEU A 111 8.11 5.63 -9.41
CA LEU A 111 8.83 5.35 -10.64
C LEU A 111 8.59 3.89 -11.05
N PRO A 112 7.65 3.64 -11.99
CA PRO A 112 7.39 2.29 -12.50
C PRO A 112 8.64 1.70 -13.15
N GLY A 113 8.97 0.43 -12.82
CA GLY A 113 9.99 -0.33 -13.53
C GLY A 113 9.53 -0.66 -14.97
N LYS A 114 10.47 -0.85 -15.89
CA LYS A 114 10.17 -1.06 -17.33
C LYS A 114 9.22 -2.21 -17.62
N GLY A 115 9.31 -3.31 -16.87
CA GLY A 115 8.45 -4.50 -17.01
C GLY A 115 7.24 -4.52 -16.10
N LEU A 116 6.91 -3.39 -15.43
CA LEU A 116 5.86 -3.39 -14.43
C LEU A 116 4.47 -3.59 -15.05
N LEU A 117 4.15 -2.87 -16.13
CA LEU A 117 2.83 -2.94 -16.77
C LEU A 117 2.54 -4.34 -17.31
N GLU A 118 3.52 -5.00 -17.94
CA GLU A 118 3.39 -6.38 -18.41
C GLU A 118 3.12 -7.35 -17.25
N ASN A 119 3.90 -7.23 -16.17
CA ASN A 119 3.75 -8.10 -15.02
C ASN A 119 2.40 -7.91 -14.29
N LEU A 120 1.85 -6.69 -14.27
CA LEU A 120 0.50 -6.45 -13.72
C LEU A 120 -0.59 -6.98 -14.66
N SER A 121 -0.47 -6.73 -15.97
CA SER A 121 -1.50 -7.10 -16.95
C SER A 121 -1.71 -8.60 -17.06
N THR A 122 -0.64 -9.38 -16.91
CA THR A 122 -0.66 -10.85 -16.94
C THR A 122 -1.68 -11.43 -15.95
N ALA A 123 -1.87 -10.79 -14.80
CA ALA A 123 -2.82 -11.23 -13.80
C ALA A 123 -4.28 -11.25 -14.30
N PHE A 124 -4.61 -10.36 -15.23
CA PHE A 124 -5.98 -10.19 -15.73
C PHE A 124 -6.35 -11.16 -16.86
N LEU A 125 -5.46 -12.05 -17.27
CA LEU A 125 -5.82 -13.19 -18.12
C LEU A 125 -6.72 -14.20 -17.38
N ASP A 126 -6.66 -14.24 -16.03
CA ASP A 126 -7.66 -14.94 -15.23
C ASP A 126 -8.91 -14.02 -15.07
N PRO A 127 -10.09 -14.41 -15.61
CA PRO A 127 -11.29 -13.59 -15.53
C PRO A 127 -11.82 -13.40 -14.11
N GLU A 128 -11.44 -14.23 -13.14
CA GLU A 128 -11.81 -14.10 -11.73
C GLU A 128 -10.97 -13.05 -10.97
N VAL A 129 -9.90 -12.57 -11.58
CA VAL A 129 -9.04 -11.52 -10.98
C VAL A 129 -9.67 -10.17 -11.17
N GLY A 130 -10.06 -9.54 -10.05
CA GLY A 130 -10.58 -8.18 -10.01
C GLY A 130 -9.51 -7.11 -9.82
N ALA A 131 -8.42 -7.45 -9.12
CA ALA A 131 -7.33 -6.53 -8.86
C ALA A 131 -5.97 -7.26 -8.76
N VAL A 132 -4.90 -6.52 -9.02
CA VAL A 132 -3.52 -6.97 -8.81
C VAL A 132 -2.73 -5.87 -8.13
N MET A 133 -1.75 -6.22 -7.30
CA MET A 133 -0.82 -5.30 -6.68
C MET A 133 0.61 -5.69 -7.01
N GLY A 134 1.45 -4.68 -7.33
CA GLY A 134 2.89 -4.84 -7.49
C GLY A 134 3.68 -4.57 -6.21
N ARG A 135 4.99 -4.68 -6.33
CA ARG A 135 5.96 -4.48 -5.26
C ARG A 135 6.47 -3.04 -5.23
N VAL A 136 6.55 -2.46 -4.04
CA VAL A 136 7.14 -1.13 -3.83
C VAL A 136 8.52 -1.26 -3.21
N VAL A 137 9.51 -0.57 -3.81
CA VAL A 137 10.92 -0.60 -3.41
C VAL A 137 11.42 0.83 -3.15
N PRO A 138 11.96 1.17 -1.97
CA PRO A 138 12.53 2.48 -1.71
C PRO A 138 13.82 2.75 -2.49
N VAL A 139 13.95 3.94 -3.11
CA VAL A 139 15.18 4.33 -3.86
C VAL A 139 16.20 5.09 -3.03
N ASN A 140 15.74 5.86 -2.04
CA ASN A 140 16.61 6.71 -1.23
C ASN A 140 17.13 6.02 0.06
N THR A 141 17.35 4.69 -0.01
CA THR A 141 17.73 3.86 1.15
C THR A 141 19.02 4.31 1.83
N LYS A 142 19.92 5.00 1.10
CA LYS A 142 21.20 5.48 1.60
C LYS A 142 21.14 6.89 2.21
N ALA A 143 20.00 7.57 2.17
CA ALA A 143 19.88 8.96 2.61
C ALA A 143 20.16 9.12 4.12
N ASN A 144 19.58 8.24 4.95
CA ASN A 144 19.82 8.27 6.41
C ASN A 144 19.42 6.94 7.09
N PHE A 145 19.47 6.92 8.43
CA PHE A 145 19.14 5.74 9.22
C PHE A 145 17.66 5.35 9.11
N LEU A 146 16.73 6.33 9.09
CA LEU A 146 15.30 6.08 8.95
C LEU A 146 14.99 5.41 7.61
N THR A 147 15.52 5.91 6.50
CA THR A 147 15.27 5.34 5.17
C THR A 147 15.77 3.89 5.06
N ARG A 148 16.87 3.54 5.74
CA ARG A 148 17.35 2.15 5.84
C ARG A 148 16.40 1.25 6.62
N LEU A 149 15.83 1.74 7.72
CA LEU A 149 14.84 0.98 8.49
C LEU A 149 13.53 0.80 7.70
N LEU A 150 13.10 1.80 6.95
CA LEU A 150 11.93 1.71 6.09
C LEU A 150 12.13 0.73 4.93
N ASP A 151 13.33 0.65 4.38
CA ASP A 151 13.69 -0.33 3.36
C ASP A 151 13.59 -1.78 3.90
N LEU A 152 14.08 -2.03 5.12
CA LEU A 152 13.87 -3.32 5.78
C LEU A 152 12.39 -3.67 5.98
N GLU A 153 11.60 -2.69 6.44
CA GLU A 153 10.16 -2.84 6.64
C GLU A 153 9.44 -3.17 5.31
N ARG A 154 9.78 -2.45 4.22
CA ARG A 154 9.24 -2.69 2.88
C ARG A 154 9.64 -4.06 2.34
N SER A 155 10.91 -4.43 2.44
CA SER A 155 11.40 -5.73 2.00
C SER A 155 10.66 -6.87 2.72
N GLY A 156 10.53 -6.84 4.04
CA GLY A 156 9.77 -7.84 4.80
C GLY A 156 8.31 -7.93 4.38
N GLY A 157 7.65 -6.78 4.25
CA GLY A 157 6.24 -6.71 3.88
C GLY A 157 5.97 -7.25 2.47
N TYR A 158 6.73 -6.83 1.48
CA TYR A 158 6.48 -7.21 0.09
C TYR A 158 7.07 -8.57 -0.29
N GLN A 159 8.35 -8.85 0.02
CA GLN A 159 9.00 -10.09 -0.39
C GLN A 159 8.49 -11.33 0.35
N VAL A 160 8.09 -11.18 1.61
CA VAL A 160 7.68 -12.32 2.43
C VAL A 160 6.19 -12.30 2.73
N ASP A 161 5.65 -11.24 3.36
CA ASP A 161 4.26 -11.26 3.81
C ASP A 161 3.26 -11.29 2.63
N GLN A 162 3.34 -10.35 1.70
CA GLN A 162 2.41 -10.32 0.55
C GLN A 162 2.57 -11.55 -0.34
N GLN A 163 3.82 -11.99 -0.58
CA GLN A 163 4.08 -13.19 -1.35
C GLN A 163 3.56 -14.46 -0.66
N ALA A 164 3.70 -14.57 0.66
CA ALA A 164 3.16 -15.68 1.43
C ALA A 164 1.64 -15.70 1.40
N ARG A 165 0.98 -14.54 1.54
CA ARG A 165 -0.48 -14.41 1.42
C ARG A 165 -0.97 -14.88 0.06
N TYR A 166 -0.31 -14.47 -1.01
CA TYR A 166 -0.62 -14.92 -2.36
C TYR A 166 -0.46 -16.45 -2.50
N ASN A 167 0.68 -17.01 -2.07
CA ASN A 167 0.97 -18.45 -2.19
C ASN A 167 0.02 -19.32 -1.37
N LEU A 168 -0.45 -18.83 -0.23
CA LEU A 168 -1.38 -19.52 0.67
C LEU A 168 -2.86 -19.24 0.32
N ASN A 169 -3.12 -18.51 -0.76
CA ASN A 169 -4.48 -18.09 -1.16
C ASN A 169 -5.21 -17.32 -0.03
N LEU A 170 -4.45 -16.49 0.69
CA LEU A 170 -4.96 -15.54 1.68
C LEU A 170 -5.23 -14.18 1.04
N ILE A 171 -5.40 -13.14 1.84
CA ILE A 171 -5.75 -11.79 1.36
C ILE A 171 -4.49 -10.91 1.18
N PRO A 172 -3.91 -10.75 -0.04
CA PRO A 172 -2.94 -9.70 -0.29
C PRO A 172 -3.61 -8.33 -0.16
N GLN A 173 -2.98 -7.42 0.57
CA GLN A 173 -3.53 -6.08 0.79
C GLN A 173 -3.00 -5.12 -0.27
N TYR A 174 -3.90 -4.46 -1.00
CA TYR A 174 -3.56 -3.35 -1.87
C TYR A 174 -3.14 -2.11 -1.06
N GLY A 175 -2.06 -1.47 -1.47
CA GLY A 175 -1.43 -0.37 -0.72
C GLY A 175 -1.68 1.02 -1.31
N GLY A 176 -2.74 1.22 -2.09
CA GLY A 176 -3.15 2.53 -2.61
C GLY A 176 -2.42 2.99 -3.88
N THR A 177 -1.40 2.27 -4.32
CA THR A 177 -0.60 2.55 -5.52
C THR A 177 -0.01 1.27 -6.08
N VAL A 178 0.54 1.32 -7.30
CA VAL A 178 1.15 0.15 -7.97
C VAL A 178 0.14 -1.00 -8.10
N GLY A 179 -1.10 -0.68 -8.41
CA GLY A 179 -2.17 -1.66 -8.54
C GLY A 179 -3.01 -1.47 -9.79
N GLY A 180 -3.45 -2.60 -10.32
CA GLY A 180 -4.37 -2.67 -11.45
C GLY A 180 -5.74 -3.19 -11.04
N TYR A 181 -6.78 -2.75 -11.76
CA TYR A 181 -8.19 -3.13 -11.55
C TYR A 181 -8.90 -3.30 -12.86
N ARG A 182 -9.89 -4.21 -12.92
CA ARG A 182 -10.83 -4.20 -14.04
C ARG A 182 -11.70 -2.95 -13.97
N LYS A 183 -11.74 -2.17 -15.06
CA LYS A 183 -12.53 -0.94 -15.16
C LYS A 183 -14.00 -1.20 -14.91
N ASP A 184 -14.58 -2.20 -15.57
CA ASP A 184 -16.00 -2.53 -15.46
C ASP A 184 -16.39 -2.88 -14.02
N LEU A 185 -15.53 -3.61 -13.31
CA LEU A 185 -15.74 -3.93 -11.90
C LEU A 185 -15.75 -2.65 -11.04
N MET A 186 -14.82 -1.75 -11.28
CA MET A 186 -14.75 -0.48 -10.54
C MET A 186 -15.97 0.39 -10.81
N MET A 187 -16.35 0.56 -12.08
CA MET A 187 -17.54 1.33 -12.47
C MET A 187 -18.83 0.73 -11.93
N GLY A 188 -18.92 -0.62 -11.86
CA GLY A 188 -20.08 -1.34 -11.32
C GLY A 188 -20.18 -1.33 -9.79
N THR A 189 -19.16 -0.84 -9.07
CA THR A 189 -19.10 -0.84 -7.60
C THR A 189 -18.84 0.55 -7.00
N ASP A 190 -19.29 1.61 -7.63
CA ASP A 190 -19.13 3.02 -7.21
C ASP A 190 -17.67 3.52 -7.15
N GLY A 191 -16.73 2.87 -7.83
CA GLY A 191 -15.34 3.29 -7.93
C GLY A 191 -14.58 3.30 -6.60
N PHE A 192 -13.72 4.30 -6.41
CA PHE A 192 -13.01 4.54 -5.15
C PHE A 192 -13.89 5.29 -4.16
N ASN A 193 -13.91 4.84 -2.91
CA ASN A 193 -14.74 5.46 -1.89
C ASN A 193 -14.15 6.79 -1.39
N THR A 194 -14.80 7.91 -1.71
CA THR A 194 -14.32 9.26 -1.35
C THR A 194 -14.49 9.60 0.13
N LYS A 195 -15.27 8.81 0.88
CA LYS A 195 -15.61 9.06 2.29
C LYS A 195 -14.73 8.31 3.29
N ILE A 196 -13.76 7.53 2.80
CA ILE A 196 -12.87 6.72 3.62
C ILE A 196 -11.43 7.18 3.38
N LEU A 197 -10.67 7.31 4.47
CA LEU A 197 -9.28 7.78 4.40
C LEU A 197 -8.32 6.72 3.81
N ALA A 198 -8.63 5.44 3.97
CA ALA A 198 -7.89 4.30 3.41
C ALA A 198 -8.76 3.60 2.35
N GLU A 199 -8.95 4.27 1.21
CA GLU A 199 -9.73 3.80 0.07
C GLU A 199 -9.19 2.48 -0.51
N ASP A 200 -7.89 2.27 -0.37
CA ASP A 200 -7.14 1.09 -0.80
C ASP A 200 -7.49 -0.14 0.04
N THR A 201 -7.42 0.00 1.35
CA THR A 201 -7.79 -1.07 2.28
C THR A 201 -9.28 -1.40 2.14
N GLU A 202 -10.14 -0.38 2.02
CA GLU A 202 -11.57 -0.55 1.78
C GLU A 202 -11.83 -1.34 0.50
N LEU A 203 -11.17 -0.96 -0.59
CA LEU A 203 -11.32 -1.61 -1.88
C LEU A 203 -10.89 -3.07 -1.83
N THR A 204 -9.77 -3.39 -1.16
CA THR A 204 -9.31 -4.76 -0.95
C THR A 204 -10.41 -5.62 -0.31
N TYR A 205 -10.97 -5.17 0.82
CA TYR A 205 -12.02 -5.93 1.51
C TYR A 205 -13.34 -5.97 0.74
N ARG A 206 -13.69 -4.91 0.03
CA ARG A 206 -14.88 -4.87 -0.82
C ARG A 206 -14.80 -5.93 -1.91
N LEU A 207 -13.67 -6.04 -2.60
CA LEU A 207 -13.46 -7.02 -3.66
C LEU A 207 -13.48 -8.46 -3.12
N PHE A 208 -12.72 -8.76 -2.08
CA PHE A 208 -12.70 -10.08 -1.47
C PHE A 208 -14.05 -10.51 -0.93
N CYS A 209 -14.74 -9.63 -0.21
CA CYS A 209 -16.08 -9.95 0.32
C CYS A 209 -17.11 -10.17 -0.79
N SER A 210 -16.86 -9.69 -2.00
CA SER A 210 -17.71 -9.89 -3.20
C SER A 210 -17.29 -11.08 -4.05
N GLY A 211 -16.22 -11.79 -3.69
CA GLY A 211 -15.79 -13.02 -4.36
C GLY A 211 -14.76 -12.84 -5.46
N TRP A 212 -14.22 -11.64 -5.63
CA TRP A 212 -13.15 -11.37 -6.59
C TRP A 212 -11.79 -11.77 -6.02
N LYS A 213 -10.91 -12.28 -6.88
CA LYS A 213 -9.50 -12.52 -6.54
C LYS A 213 -8.72 -11.21 -6.60
N VAL A 214 -7.85 -11.02 -5.61
CA VAL A 214 -6.81 -9.98 -5.64
C VAL A 214 -5.47 -10.70 -5.63
N LEU A 215 -4.62 -10.39 -6.59
CA LEU A 215 -3.32 -11.03 -6.76
C LEU A 215 -2.18 -10.10 -6.33
N TYR A 216 -1.04 -10.72 -6.06
CA TYR A 216 0.22 -10.04 -5.82
C TYR A 216 1.26 -10.44 -6.86
N ALA A 217 1.78 -9.46 -7.58
CA ALA A 217 2.81 -9.63 -8.61
C ALA A 217 4.16 -9.10 -8.08
N ASN A 218 4.97 -9.97 -7.46
CA ASN A 218 6.25 -9.59 -6.86
C ASN A 218 7.28 -9.07 -7.86
N SER A 219 7.20 -9.49 -9.13
CA SER A 219 8.06 -9.02 -10.22
C SER A 219 7.66 -7.66 -10.80
N ALA A 220 6.45 -7.17 -10.48
CA ALA A 220 5.98 -5.85 -10.88
C ALA A 220 6.53 -4.79 -9.92
N GLU A 221 7.79 -4.40 -10.10
CA GLU A 221 8.48 -3.46 -9.21
C GLU A 221 8.21 -2.01 -9.56
N CYS A 222 7.93 -1.22 -8.54
CA CYS A 222 7.82 0.22 -8.59
C CYS A 222 8.64 0.86 -7.48
N TYR A 223 9.30 1.95 -7.78
CA TYR A 223 10.24 2.59 -6.87
C TYR A 223 9.62 3.83 -6.21
N GLU A 224 9.72 3.92 -4.87
CA GLU A 224 9.20 5.05 -4.09
C GLU A 224 10.30 5.83 -3.37
N GLU A 225 10.01 7.08 -3.02
CA GLU A 225 10.86 7.86 -2.12
C GLU A 225 10.36 7.68 -0.67
N ALA A 226 11.15 6.98 0.16
CA ALA A 226 10.84 6.82 1.58
C ALA A 226 10.99 8.14 2.36
N PRO A 227 10.14 8.41 3.38
CA PRO A 227 10.29 9.59 4.22
C PRO A 227 11.66 9.68 4.88
N GLU A 228 12.32 10.85 4.80
CA GLU A 228 13.64 11.09 5.37
C GLU A 228 13.60 11.69 6.79
N ALA A 229 12.43 12.11 7.26
CA ALA A 229 12.25 12.74 8.57
C ALA A 229 11.26 11.97 9.45
N TRP A 230 11.63 11.74 10.72
CA TRP A 230 10.82 11.01 11.70
C TRP A 230 9.44 11.62 11.94
N HIS A 231 9.32 12.94 11.96
CA HIS A 231 8.03 13.62 12.16
C HIS A 231 7.08 13.41 10.97
N ILE A 232 7.60 13.27 9.75
CA ILE A 232 6.81 12.97 8.55
C ILE A 232 6.36 11.51 8.59
N ARG A 233 7.26 10.58 8.94
CA ARG A 233 6.92 9.17 9.14
C ARG A 233 5.86 9.00 10.25
N ALA A 234 5.97 9.71 11.36
CA ALA A 234 5.00 9.71 12.45
C ALA A 234 3.59 10.13 11.97
N ARG A 235 3.49 11.21 11.19
CA ARG A 235 2.23 11.65 10.59
C ARG A 235 1.66 10.62 9.62
N GLN A 236 2.52 10.01 8.80
CA GLN A 236 2.13 8.96 7.84
C GLN A 236 1.56 7.73 8.56
N ILE A 237 2.24 7.20 9.58
CA ILE A 237 1.79 6.05 10.37
C ILE A 237 0.47 6.34 11.10
N ALA A 238 0.34 7.52 11.73
CA ALA A 238 -0.91 7.91 12.40
C ALA A 238 -2.09 7.99 11.41
N ARG A 239 -1.84 8.49 10.19
CA ARG A 239 -2.85 8.55 9.13
C ARG A 239 -3.23 7.15 8.65
N TRP A 240 -2.24 6.27 8.41
CA TRP A 240 -2.50 4.88 8.00
C TRP A 240 -3.28 4.11 9.06
N SER A 241 -2.87 4.21 10.34
CA SER A 241 -3.60 3.61 11.44
C SER A 241 -5.05 4.11 11.52
N ARG A 242 -5.26 5.42 11.36
CA ARG A 242 -6.62 6.01 11.38
C ARG A 242 -7.49 5.44 10.27
N GLY A 243 -7.03 5.46 9.02
CA GLY A 243 -7.79 4.96 7.87
C GLY A 243 -8.05 3.46 7.94
N HIS A 244 -7.06 2.67 8.29
CA HIS A 244 -7.20 1.22 8.40
C HIS A 244 -8.18 0.81 9.52
N ASN A 245 -8.10 1.44 10.69
CA ASN A 245 -9.04 1.18 11.78
C ASN A 245 -10.48 1.61 11.41
N GLU A 246 -10.65 2.67 10.63
CA GLU A 246 -11.98 3.03 10.09
C GLU A 246 -12.54 1.90 9.23
N VAL A 247 -11.73 1.32 8.34
CA VAL A 247 -12.13 0.15 7.53
C VAL A 247 -12.41 -1.06 8.41
N MET A 248 -11.59 -1.31 9.44
CA MET A 248 -11.80 -2.39 10.40
C MET A 248 -13.21 -2.31 11.01
N PHE A 249 -13.62 -1.15 11.54
CA PHE A 249 -14.97 -0.97 12.13
C PHE A 249 -16.10 -1.22 11.14
N ARG A 250 -15.89 -0.89 9.85
CA ARG A 250 -16.92 -1.01 8.81
C ARG A 250 -17.00 -2.41 8.18
N TYR A 251 -15.86 -3.13 8.12
CA TYR A 251 -15.74 -4.36 7.33
C TYR A 251 -15.66 -5.65 8.14
N VAL A 252 -15.34 -5.62 9.43
CA VAL A 252 -15.22 -6.84 10.25
C VAL A 252 -16.43 -7.75 10.14
N TRP A 253 -17.64 -7.21 10.23
CA TRP A 253 -18.88 -8.01 10.11
C TRP A 253 -19.18 -8.46 8.68
N LYS A 254 -18.81 -7.66 7.67
CA LYS A 254 -18.94 -8.04 6.26
C LYS A 254 -18.02 -9.21 5.93
N LEU A 255 -16.77 -9.16 6.42
CA LEU A 255 -15.77 -10.22 6.28
C LEU A 255 -16.28 -11.54 6.87
N VAL A 256 -16.73 -11.53 8.13
CA VAL A 256 -17.23 -12.73 8.82
C VAL A 256 -18.42 -13.34 8.10
N LYS A 257 -19.37 -12.49 7.62
CA LYS A 257 -20.59 -12.93 6.96
C LYS A 257 -20.43 -13.26 5.47
N SER A 258 -19.29 -12.96 4.85
CA SER A 258 -19.08 -13.24 3.43
C SER A 258 -19.20 -14.75 3.15
N LYS A 259 -19.98 -15.11 2.13
CA LYS A 259 -20.14 -16.49 1.65
C LYS A 259 -19.06 -16.91 0.63
N TYR A 260 -18.28 -15.95 0.15
CA TYR A 260 -17.25 -16.16 -0.87
C TYR A 260 -15.89 -16.54 -0.29
N LEU A 261 -15.65 -16.25 0.99
CA LEU A 261 -14.38 -16.47 1.65
C LEU A 261 -14.36 -17.79 2.43
N SER A 262 -13.26 -18.52 2.31
CA SER A 262 -12.97 -19.69 3.13
C SER A 262 -12.73 -19.29 4.60
N PHE A 263 -12.79 -20.28 5.50
CA PHE A 263 -12.47 -20.06 6.92
C PHE A 263 -11.09 -19.43 7.14
N TRP A 264 -10.07 -19.90 6.43
CA TRP A 264 -8.70 -19.39 6.55
C TRP A 264 -8.54 -17.96 6.03
N GLN A 265 -9.22 -17.63 4.93
CA GLN A 265 -9.25 -16.24 4.42
C GLN A 265 -9.97 -15.29 5.38
N LYS A 266 -11.05 -15.73 6.03
CA LYS A 266 -11.74 -14.93 7.04
C LYS A 266 -10.86 -14.70 8.26
N LEU A 267 -10.17 -15.75 8.72
CA LEU A 267 -9.28 -15.67 9.88
C LEU A 267 -8.10 -14.73 9.58
N ASP A 268 -7.42 -14.92 8.45
CA ASP A 268 -6.32 -14.06 8.02
C ASP A 268 -6.79 -12.62 7.79
N GLY A 269 -7.90 -12.42 7.09
CA GLY A 269 -8.48 -11.10 6.87
C GLY A 269 -8.86 -10.38 8.17
N MET A 270 -9.28 -11.15 9.19
CA MET A 270 -9.55 -10.60 10.51
C MET A 270 -8.23 -10.14 11.17
N PHE A 271 -7.18 -10.96 11.18
CA PHE A 271 -5.87 -10.55 11.69
C PHE A 271 -5.31 -9.32 10.96
N LEU A 272 -5.49 -9.27 9.64
CA LEU A 272 -5.08 -8.12 8.86
C LEU A 272 -5.87 -6.86 9.20
N LEU A 273 -7.19 -6.92 9.40
CA LEU A 273 -8.01 -5.80 9.86
C LEU A 273 -7.58 -5.29 11.24
N PHE A 274 -7.24 -6.21 12.15
CA PHE A 274 -6.85 -5.88 13.52
C PHE A 274 -5.36 -5.54 13.69
N ILE A 275 -4.56 -5.49 12.61
CA ILE A 275 -3.11 -5.30 12.69
C ILE A 275 -2.73 -3.99 13.44
N TYR A 276 -3.44 -2.90 13.21
CA TYR A 276 -3.21 -1.63 13.91
C TYR A 276 -3.87 -1.55 15.28
N MET A 277 -4.69 -2.53 15.66
CA MET A 277 -5.23 -2.63 17.01
C MET A 277 -4.25 -3.35 17.96
N MET A 278 -3.39 -4.24 17.44
CA MET A 278 -2.38 -4.94 18.26
C MET A 278 -1.44 -4.00 19.02
N PRO A 279 -0.85 -2.96 18.40
CA PRO A 279 -0.07 -1.95 19.12
C PRO A 279 -0.87 -1.21 20.20
N VAL A 280 -2.16 -0.98 20.01
CA VAL A 280 -3.02 -0.34 21.00
C VAL A 280 -3.17 -1.22 22.25
N ILE A 281 -3.43 -2.51 22.04
CA ILE A 281 -3.51 -3.50 23.14
C ILE A 281 -2.19 -3.57 23.89
N LEU A 282 -1.06 -3.62 23.17
CA LEU A 282 0.27 -3.63 23.77
C LEU A 282 0.59 -2.35 24.54
N PHE A 283 0.16 -1.20 24.05
CA PHE A 283 0.34 0.09 24.73
C PHE A 283 -0.37 0.10 26.10
N PHE A 284 -1.64 -0.32 26.15
CA PHE A 284 -2.38 -0.40 27.40
C PHE A 284 -1.86 -1.53 28.30
N GLY A 285 -1.50 -2.68 27.74
CA GLY A 285 -0.88 -3.78 28.51
C GLY A 285 0.45 -3.38 29.16
N LEU A 286 1.25 -2.53 28.49
CA LEU A 286 2.46 -1.98 29.10
C LEU A 286 2.15 -1.04 30.27
N ILE A 287 1.17 -0.16 30.12
CA ILE A 287 0.71 0.74 31.21
C ILE A 287 0.20 -0.10 32.38
N ASP A 288 -0.65 -1.08 32.12
CA ASP A 288 -1.22 -1.99 33.12
C ASP A 288 -0.11 -2.76 33.87
N SER A 289 0.85 -3.32 33.17
CA SER A 289 1.99 -4.01 33.77
C SER A 289 2.81 -3.10 34.68
N ILE A 290 3.03 -1.84 34.30
CA ILE A 290 3.73 -0.87 35.13
C ILE A 290 2.91 -0.55 36.40
N LEU A 291 1.60 -0.36 36.27
CA LEU A 291 0.71 -0.08 37.41
C LEU A 291 0.69 -1.27 38.39
N LEU A 292 0.54 -2.50 37.89
CA LEU A 292 0.52 -3.71 38.70
C LEU A 292 1.85 -3.91 39.45
N PHE A 293 2.98 -3.59 38.80
CA PHE A 293 4.29 -3.64 39.43
C PHE A 293 4.38 -2.69 40.65
N PHE A 294 3.91 -1.44 40.51
CA PHE A 294 3.92 -0.48 41.61
C PHE A 294 2.87 -0.74 42.69
N LEU A 295 1.81 -1.50 42.37
CA LEU A 295 0.78 -1.91 43.30
C LEU A 295 1.11 -3.24 44.02
N ASP A 296 2.23 -3.87 43.68
CA ASP A 296 2.66 -5.20 44.20
C ASP A 296 1.64 -6.32 43.87
N GLU A 297 0.95 -6.19 42.72
CA GLU A 297 -0.12 -7.11 42.29
C GLU A 297 0.33 -7.96 41.08
N MET A 298 1.61 -8.32 41.00
CA MET A 298 2.18 -9.11 39.88
C MET A 298 1.91 -10.60 39.96
N ASP A 299 1.30 -11.10 41.06
CA ASP A 299 1.06 -12.52 41.30
C ASP A 299 -0.13 -13.13 40.53
N ILE A 300 -0.51 -12.48 39.39
CA ILE A 300 -1.69 -12.86 38.61
C ILE A 300 -1.55 -14.22 37.90
N LEU A 301 -0.34 -14.74 37.78
CA LEU A 301 -0.08 -15.95 37.01
C LEU A 301 0.35 -17.14 37.95
N GLU A 302 -0.60 -17.71 38.63
CA GLU A 302 -0.42 -18.98 39.32
C GLU A 302 -0.38 -20.14 38.30
N GLY A 303 0.78 -20.67 38.05
CA GLY A 303 0.98 -21.89 37.27
C GLY A 303 2.09 -21.77 36.23
N TRP A 304 3.13 -22.56 36.44
CA TRP A 304 4.30 -22.63 35.57
C TRP A 304 3.96 -22.98 34.09
N TRP A 305 2.88 -23.72 33.84
CA TRP A 305 2.38 -24.00 32.49
C TRP A 305 1.94 -22.77 31.74
N VAL A 306 1.27 -21.84 32.42
CA VAL A 306 0.83 -20.56 31.83
C VAL A 306 2.05 -19.71 31.48
N LEU A 307 3.05 -19.66 32.36
CA LEU A 307 4.32 -18.97 32.12
C LEU A 307 5.10 -19.57 30.95
N LEU A 308 5.15 -20.91 30.82
CA LEU A 308 5.78 -21.56 29.67
C LEU A 308 5.05 -21.25 28.36
N PHE A 309 3.72 -21.37 28.37
CA PHE A 309 2.92 -21.09 27.17
C PHE A 309 3.04 -19.63 26.75
N LEU A 310 2.87 -18.69 27.67
CA LEU A 310 3.00 -17.25 27.39
C LEU A 310 4.44 -16.89 27.00
N GLY A 311 5.43 -17.48 27.63
CA GLY A 311 6.84 -17.30 27.28
C GLY A 311 7.16 -17.81 25.88
N ALA A 312 6.69 -18.99 25.51
CA ALA A 312 6.84 -19.54 24.17
C ALA A 312 6.12 -18.69 23.13
N TYR A 313 4.85 -18.35 23.37
CA TYR A 313 4.04 -17.50 22.48
C TYR A 313 4.69 -16.14 22.27
N ASN A 314 5.14 -15.49 23.35
CA ASN A 314 5.80 -14.18 23.29
C ASN A 314 7.13 -14.26 22.52
N THR A 315 7.90 -15.32 22.75
CA THR A 315 9.18 -15.54 22.06
C THR A 315 8.96 -15.69 20.56
N PHE A 316 8.10 -16.62 20.14
CA PHE A 316 7.79 -16.81 18.71
C PHE A 316 7.16 -15.61 18.07
N GLY A 317 6.21 -14.95 18.73
CA GLY A 317 5.54 -13.74 18.22
C GLY A 317 6.51 -12.58 18.02
N ASN A 318 7.44 -12.38 18.96
CA ASN A 318 8.43 -11.31 18.86
C ASN A 318 9.54 -11.59 17.83
N PHE A 319 9.90 -12.85 17.61
CA PHE A 319 10.91 -13.22 16.61
C PHE A 319 10.35 -13.27 15.17
N ALA A 320 9.05 -13.47 14.99
CA ALA A 320 8.45 -13.58 13.66
C ALA A 320 8.77 -12.38 12.72
N PRO A 321 8.65 -11.10 13.14
CA PRO A 321 9.00 -9.96 12.30
C PRO A 321 10.49 -9.94 11.93
N PHE A 322 11.39 -10.32 12.85
CA PHE A 322 12.82 -10.38 12.58
C PHE A 322 13.16 -11.50 11.59
N TYR A 323 12.53 -12.66 11.75
CA TYR A 323 12.67 -13.76 10.80
C TYR A 323 12.16 -13.40 9.40
N GLN A 324 10.99 -12.77 9.34
CA GLN A 324 10.38 -12.29 8.09
C GLN A 324 11.32 -11.33 7.34
N VAL A 325 11.80 -10.29 8.02
CA VAL A 325 12.69 -9.30 7.41
C VAL A 325 14.06 -9.90 7.09
N GLY A 326 14.59 -10.76 7.96
CA GLY A 326 15.85 -11.47 7.71
C GLY A 326 15.77 -12.34 6.46
N THR A 327 14.68 -13.07 6.29
CA THR A 327 14.42 -13.90 5.10
C THR A 327 14.31 -13.03 3.83
N ALA A 328 13.59 -11.91 3.90
CA ALA A 328 13.48 -10.98 2.79
C ALA A 328 14.85 -10.46 2.34
N ASN A 329 15.72 -10.08 3.28
CA ASN A 329 17.07 -9.61 2.96
C ASN A 329 17.95 -10.68 2.30
N VAL A 330 17.77 -11.94 2.67
CA VAL A 330 18.47 -13.06 2.01
C VAL A 330 17.96 -13.24 0.57
N ILE A 331 16.65 -13.14 0.37
CA ILE A 331 16.02 -13.24 -0.97
C ILE A 331 16.48 -12.08 -1.87
N ASP A 332 16.54 -10.85 -1.35
CA ASP A 332 17.00 -9.66 -2.07
C ASP A 332 18.53 -9.63 -2.29
N GLY A 333 19.28 -10.59 -1.74
CA GLY A 333 20.74 -10.62 -1.81
C GLY A 333 21.45 -9.55 -0.96
N SER A 334 20.73 -8.83 -0.10
CA SER A 334 21.20 -7.67 0.67
C SER A 334 21.61 -8.06 2.11
N ARG A 335 22.58 -8.97 2.26
CA ARG A 335 22.99 -9.53 3.55
C ARG A 335 23.51 -8.49 4.55
N GLU A 336 24.09 -7.40 4.10
CA GLU A 336 24.57 -6.31 4.95
C GLU A 336 23.47 -5.61 5.75
N ARG A 337 22.22 -5.66 5.27
CA ARG A 337 21.05 -5.11 5.97
C ARG A 337 20.69 -5.89 7.24
N ILE A 338 21.13 -7.13 7.39
CA ILE A 338 20.85 -8.00 8.55
C ILE A 338 21.35 -7.36 9.84
N LEU A 339 22.44 -6.59 9.79
CA LEU A 339 22.98 -5.86 10.94
C LEU A 339 22.01 -4.81 11.51
N LEU A 340 21.04 -4.38 10.72
CA LEU A 340 20.03 -3.39 11.14
C LEU A 340 18.79 -4.04 11.80
N LEU A 341 18.66 -5.37 11.76
CA LEU A 341 17.50 -6.08 12.33
C LEU A 341 17.21 -5.71 13.79
N PRO A 342 18.19 -5.63 14.72
CA PRO A 342 17.91 -5.26 16.10
C PRO A 342 17.22 -3.90 16.25
N TYR A 343 17.46 -2.97 15.31
CA TYR A 343 16.86 -1.64 15.35
C TYR A 343 15.40 -1.58 14.93
N LEU A 344 14.84 -2.68 14.37
CA LEU A 344 13.41 -2.79 14.12
C LEU A 344 12.59 -2.72 15.41
N ALA A 345 13.14 -3.18 16.53
CA ALA A 345 12.50 -3.04 17.83
C ALA A 345 12.26 -1.55 18.17
N PHE A 346 13.23 -0.67 17.86
CA PHE A 346 13.07 0.77 18.05
C PHE A 346 11.92 1.34 17.21
N ASN A 347 11.82 0.95 15.94
CA ASN A 347 10.69 1.35 15.07
C ASN A 347 9.35 0.93 15.66
N PHE A 348 9.27 -0.30 16.18
CA PHE A 348 8.05 -0.81 16.79
C PHE A 348 7.59 0.06 17.96
N TYR A 349 8.48 0.40 18.91
CA TYR A 349 8.16 1.26 20.04
C TYR A 349 7.83 2.69 19.60
N PHE A 350 8.54 3.22 18.60
CA PHE A 350 8.23 4.53 18.02
C PHE A 350 6.82 4.57 17.42
N TYR A 351 6.41 3.52 16.72
CA TYR A 351 5.09 3.46 16.08
C TYR A 351 3.95 3.27 17.09
N LEU A 352 4.20 2.64 18.22
CA LEU A 352 3.19 2.31 19.23
C LEU A 352 2.35 3.52 19.62
N TRP A 353 2.97 4.67 19.89
CA TRP A 353 2.29 5.91 20.24
C TRP A 353 1.45 6.46 19.07
N PHE A 354 2.02 6.54 17.89
CA PHE A 354 1.35 7.13 16.73
C PHE A 354 0.21 6.27 16.19
N ILE A 355 0.36 4.94 16.25
CA ILE A 355 -0.71 3.99 15.91
C ILE A 355 -1.86 4.11 16.91
N THR A 356 -1.57 4.17 18.21
CA THR A 356 -2.58 4.33 19.24
C THR A 356 -3.34 5.66 19.06
N LYS A 357 -2.65 6.75 18.77
CA LYS A 357 -3.28 8.03 18.43
C LYS A 357 -4.18 7.93 17.19
N GLY A 358 -3.72 7.24 16.15
CA GLY A 358 -4.50 6.99 14.92
C GLY A 358 -5.78 6.21 15.20
N PHE A 359 -5.71 5.17 16.04
CA PHE A 359 -6.85 4.37 16.45
C PHE A 359 -7.93 5.21 17.16
N PHE A 360 -7.56 6.02 18.15
CA PHE A 360 -8.53 6.87 18.85
C PHE A 360 -9.13 7.93 17.93
N ASN A 361 -8.36 8.48 17.00
CA ASN A 361 -8.91 9.39 16.00
C ASN A 361 -9.94 8.68 15.11
N ALA A 362 -9.66 7.44 14.65
CA ALA A 362 -10.62 6.64 13.89
C ALA A 362 -11.91 6.36 14.70
N LEU A 363 -11.77 5.99 15.97
CA LEU A 363 -12.89 5.73 16.86
C LEU A 363 -13.79 6.98 17.01
N VAL A 364 -13.18 8.15 17.23
CA VAL A 364 -13.90 9.42 17.31
C VAL A 364 -14.61 9.74 15.99
N ASP A 365 -13.96 9.55 14.84
CA ASP A 365 -14.55 9.80 13.53
C ASP A 365 -15.79 8.92 13.28
N VAL A 366 -15.68 7.63 13.59
CA VAL A 366 -16.78 6.67 13.43
C VAL A 366 -17.96 7.03 14.34
N LEU A 367 -17.68 7.37 15.63
CA LEU A 367 -18.71 7.74 16.59
C LEU A 367 -19.39 9.08 16.26
N THR A 368 -18.61 10.05 15.74
CA THR A 368 -19.11 11.40 15.42
C THR A 368 -19.52 11.56 13.95
N ARG A 369 -19.37 10.51 13.14
CA ARG A 369 -19.63 10.52 11.69
C ARG A 369 -18.86 11.63 10.95
N ARG A 370 -17.66 11.95 11.42
CA ARG A 370 -16.77 12.92 10.76
C ARG A 370 -16.01 12.26 9.62
N GLU A 371 -15.86 12.98 8.52
CA GLU A 371 -15.00 12.58 7.42
C GLU A 371 -13.56 13.06 7.70
N ALA A 372 -12.60 12.16 7.60
CA ALA A 372 -11.19 12.49 7.78
C ALA A 372 -10.67 13.19 6.52
N LYS A 373 -10.01 14.34 6.69
CA LYS A 373 -9.37 15.06 5.56
C LYS A 373 -7.97 14.52 5.31
N TRP A 374 -7.67 14.23 4.06
CA TRP A 374 -6.33 13.86 3.60
C TRP A 374 -5.37 15.05 3.71
N GLN A 375 -4.12 14.77 4.13
CA GLN A 375 -3.04 15.75 4.19
C GLN A 375 -1.88 15.25 3.33
N LYS A 376 -1.39 16.13 2.43
CA LYS A 376 -0.25 15.85 1.55
C LYS A 376 1.01 15.54 2.36
N THR A 377 1.78 14.53 1.94
CA THR A 377 3.12 14.24 2.45
C THR A 377 4.14 15.13 1.75
N GLU A 378 5.07 15.72 2.49
CA GLU A 378 6.15 16.55 1.93
C GLU A 378 7.09 15.70 1.07
N ARG A 379 7.54 16.25 -0.07
CA ARG A 379 8.49 15.62 -1.00
C ARG A 379 9.90 16.09 -0.75
N PHE A 380 10.88 15.18 -0.80
CA PHE A 380 12.29 15.46 -0.51
C PHE A 380 13.14 15.59 -1.77
N ARG A 381 12.68 15.07 -2.91
CA ARG A 381 13.41 15.14 -4.17
C ARG A 381 13.66 16.58 -4.59
N LYS A 382 14.93 16.92 -4.80
CA LYS A 382 15.35 18.31 -5.10
C LYS A 382 15.48 18.59 -6.58
N GLU A 383 15.65 17.60 -7.47
CA GLU A 383 15.74 17.74 -8.95
C GLU A 383 15.87 16.38 -9.64
N LYS A 384 15.84 16.35 -10.99
CA LYS A 384 15.84 15.15 -11.84
C LYS A 384 16.79 14.08 -11.33
N PRO A 385 16.34 12.81 -11.18
CA PRO A 385 17.28 11.71 -11.03
C PRO A 385 18.08 11.64 -12.32
N GLY A 386 19.41 11.78 -12.21
CA GLY A 386 20.31 11.39 -13.29
C GLY A 386 19.95 9.94 -13.66
N GLY A 387 19.81 9.66 -14.98
CA GLY A 387 19.30 8.41 -15.49
C GLY A 387 19.93 7.21 -14.77
N PHE A 388 19.10 6.25 -14.46
CA PHE A 388 19.55 4.94 -13.99
C PHE A 388 20.31 4.28 -15.14
N THR A 389 21.65 4.17 -15.00
CA THR A 389 22.50 3.31 -15.85
C THR A 389 22.43 1.89 -15.30
#